data_36709143f75afb0aae4cb734540db632
#
_entry.id   36709143f75afb0aae4cb734540db632
#
_cell.length_a   1.000
_cell.length_b   1.000
_cell.length_c   1.000
_cell.angle_alpha   90.00
_cell.angle_beta   90.00
_cell.angle_gamma   90.00
#
_symmetry.space_group_name_H-M   'P 1'
#
loop_
_entity.id
_entity.type
_entity.pdbx_description
1 polymer ?
#
loop_
_entity_poly.entity_id
_entity_poly.type
_entity_poly.pdbx_seq_one_letter_code
_entity_poly.pdbx_strand_id
1 'polypeptide(L)'
;ARQLQLTPDELLNTASRVKPLLYEARRQRVPPGLDDKIITSWNGMMLSAMAEAARVFVDVRYLRQATQTADYLLRHHAKPDGRLFRTSRAGRAHLDAYLEDYAYLAEGLVDLYEAGADESYLHAAAQLADHLTRWQHLP
;
A
#
# COMPACT_ATOMS: atom_id res chain seq x y z
N ALA A 1 -26.92 22.51 6.01
CA ALA A 1 -27.68 22.94 7.18
C ALA A 1 -28.66 24.10 6.83
N ARG A 2 -28.18 25.23 6.29
CA ARG A 2 -29.04 26.40 5.98
C ARG A 2 -30.19 26.09 5.01
N GLN A 3 -29.96 25.26 3.98
CA GLN A 3 -31.03 24.89 3.02
C GLN A 3 -32.06 23.90 3.60
N LEU A 4 -31.70 23.16 4.64
CA LEU A 4 -32.57 22.16 5.26
C LEU A 4 -33.22 22.68 6.56
N GLN A 5 -32.95 23.89 6.95
CA GLN A 5 -33.43 24.52 8.21
C GLN A 5 -33.08 23.68 9.46
N LEU A 6 -31.98 22.93 9.42
CA LEU A 6 -31.51 22.12 10.53
C LEU A 6 -30.33 22.79 11.23
N THR A 7 -30.24 22.63 12.53
CA THR A 7 -29.03 22.96 13.28
C THR A 7 -27.91 21.99 12.94
N PRO A 8 -26.64 22.33 13.20
CA PRO A 8 -25.51 21.40 13.00
C PRO A 8 -25.68 20.09 13.74
N ASP A 9 -26.18 20.11 14.98
CA ASP A 9 -26.38 18.92 15.81
C ASP A 9 -27.51 18.03 15.27
N GLU A 10 -28.63 18.63 14.85
CA GLU A 10 -29.72 17.89 14.20
C GLU A 10 -29.27 17.23 12.90
N LEU A 11 -28.41 17.92 12.12
CA LEU A 11 -27.82 17.36 10.89
C LEU A 11 -26.92 16.16 11.21
N LEU A 12 -26.03 16.29 12.20
CA LEU A 12 -25.13 15.19 12.62
C LEU A 12 -25.91 14.00 13.15
N ASN A 13 -26.92 14.23 13.99
CA ASN A 13 -27.78 13.18 14.53
C ASN A 13 -28.56 12.47 13.42
N THR A 14 -29.09 13.24 12.46
CA THR A 14 -29.81 12.67 11.31
C THR A 14 -28.86 11.85 10.44
N ALA A 15 -27.67 12.37 10.12
CA ALA A 15 -26.67 11.65 9.35
C ALA A 15 -26.24 10.34 10.02
N SER A 16 -25.99 10.37 11.34
CA SER A 16 -25.61 9.20 12.12
C SER A 16 -26.69 8.10 12.12
N ARG A 17 -27.94 8.50 12.16
CA ARG A 17 -29.10 7.59 12.11
C ARG A 17 -29.33 7.03 10.71
N VAL A 18 -29.20 7.85 9.67
CA VAL A 18 -29.52 7.47 8.29
C VAL A 18 -28.40 6.68 7.63
N LYS A 19 -27.14 6.95 7.97
CA LYS A 19 -25.97 6.27 7.38
C LYS A 19 -26.04 4.72 7.47
N PRO A 20 -26.33 4.10 8.62
CA PRO A 20 -26.45 2.65 8.69
C PRO A 20 -27.64 2.10 7.89
N LEU A 21 -28.76 2.84 7.81
CA LEU A 21 -29.92 2.42 7.03
C LEU A 21 -29.61 2.43 5.52
N LEU A 22 -28.95 3.47 5.04
CA LEU A 22 -28.50 3.56 3.64
C LEU A 22 -27.46 2.47 3.32
N TYR A 23 -26.55 2.20 4.24
CA TYR A 23 -25.54 1.15 4.07
C TYR A 23 -26.20 -0.22 3.93
N GLU A 24 -27.17 -0.54 4.80
CA GLU A 24 -27.88 -1.82 4.74
C GLU A 24 -28.71 -1.94 3.45
N ALA A 25 -29.44 -0.88 3.06
CA ALA A 25 -30.14 -0.85 1.78
C ALA A 25 -29.21 -1.04 0.57
N ARG A 26 -27.98 -0.50 0.63
CA ARG A 26 -26.96 -0.71 -0.40
C ARG A 26 -26.46 -2.14 -0.47
N ARG A 27 -26.30 -2.81 0.69
CA ARG A 27 -25.83 -4.21 0.75
C ARG A 27 -26.75 -5.19 0.03
N GLN A 28 -28.03 -4.85 -0.13
CA GLN A 28 -28.98 -5.68 -0.89
C GLN A 28 -28.79 -5.58 -2.42
N ARG A 29 -27.99 -4.63 -2.89
CA ARG A 29 -27.69 -4.49 -4.31
C ARG A 29 -26.54 -5.39 -4.71
N VAL A 30 -26.52 -5.84 -5.98
CA VAL A 30 -25.37 -6.54 -6.54
C VAL A 30 -24.15 -5.61 -6.47
N PRO A 31 -23.08 -6.01 -5.75
CA PRO A 31 -21.89 -5.17 -5.65
C PRO A 31 -21.13 -5.15 -6.99
N PRO A 32 -20.37 -4.10 -7.29
CA PRO A 32 -19.41 -4.13 -8.39
C PRO A 32 -18.38 -5.23 -8.18
N GLY A 33 -17.78 -5.72 -9.25
CA GLY A 33 -16.66 -6.66 -9.15
C GLY A 33 -15.52 -6.07 -8.34
N LEU A 34 -14.93 -6.88 -7.46
CA LEU A 34 -13.75 -6.50 -6.71
C LEU A 34 -12.50 -6.79 -7.54
N ASP A 35 -11.69 -5.77 -7.79
CA ASP A 35 -10.31 -5.96 -8.28
C ASP A 35 -9.40 -6.10 -7.06
N ASP A 36 -9.04 -7.34 -6.76
CA ASP A 36 -8.25 -7.74 -5.59
C ASP A 36 -6.76 -7.96 -5.90
N LYS A 37 -6.28 -7.37 -7.01
CA LYS A 37 -4.87 -7.40 -7.36
C LYS A 37 -4.02 -6.61 -6.36
N ILE A 38 -2.86 -7.17 -6.02
CA ILE A 38 -1.82 -6.49 -5.26
C ILE A 38 -0.76 -6.05 -6.28
N ILE A 39 -0.58 -4.75 -6.45
CA ILE A 39 0.36 -4.16 -7.42
C ILE A 39 1.59 -3.68 -6.67
N THR A 40 2.79 -4.08 -7.11
CA THR A 40 4.06 -3.81 -6.42
C THR A 40 4.29 -2.31 -6.24
N SER A 41 4.20 -1.52 -7.30
CA SER A 41 4.42 -0.07 -7.25
C SER A 41 3.44 0.66 -6.31
N TRP A 42 2.17 0.30 -6.34
CA TRP A 42 1.17 0.94 -5.49
C TRP A 42 1.37 0.62 -4.01
N ASN A 43 1.79 -0.61 -3.71
CA ASN A 43 2.11 -1.00 -2.35
C ASN A 43 3.45 -0.41 -1.89
N GLY A 44 4.42 -0.19 -2.81
CA GLY A 44 5.64 0.57 -2.54
C GLY A 44 5.34 2.01 -2.12
N MET A 45 4.49 2.73 -2.86
CA MET A 45 4.05 4.08 -2.48
C MET A 45 3.29 4.10 -1.13
N MET A 46 2.44 3.10 -0.89
CA MET A 46 1.72 2.99 0.40
C MET A 46 2.67 2.68 1.55
N LEU A 47 3.69 1.85 1.32
CA LEU A 47 4.74 1.54 2.28
C LEU A 47 5.46 2.82 2.73
N SER A 48 5.89 3.66 1.78
CA SER A 48 6.48 4.97 2.03
C SER A 48 5.58 5.86 2.88
N ALA A 49 4.31 6.01 2.48
CA ALA A 49 3.33 6.81 3.19
C ALA A 49 3.08 6.31 4.64
N MET A 50 3.05 5.00 4.86
CA MET A 50 2.88 4.41 6.19
C MET A 50 4.13 4.57 7.05
N ALA A 51 5.33 4.44 6.49
CA ALA A 51 6.59 4.68 7.17
C ALA A 51 6.67 6.13 7.67
N GLU A 52 6.34 7.09 6.79
CA GLU A 52 6.29 8.51 7.16
C GLU A 52 5.19 8.79 8.21
N ALA A 53 4.01 8.20 8.08
CA ALA A 53 2.96 8.32 9.08
C ALA A 53 3.39 7.78 10.46
N ALA A 54 4.16 6.70 10.50
CA ALA A 54 4.71 6.15 11.73
C ALA A 54 5.63 7.16 12.44
N ARG A 55 6.48 7.86 11.67
CA ARG A 55 7.39 8.89 12.19
C ARG A 55 6.64 10.13 12.66
N VAL A 56 5.73 10.65 11.85
CA VAL A 56 5.03 11.91 12.12
C VAL A 56 4.03 11.76 13.26
N PHE A 57 3.25 10.69 13.29
CA PHE A 57 2.24 10.47 14.32
C PHE A 57 2.77 9.69 15.55
N VAL A 58 4.02 9.22 15.51
CA VAL A 58 4.63 8.38 16.56
C VAL A 58 3.72 7.20 16.92
N ASP A 59 3.15 6.57 15.90
CA ASP A 59 2.16 5.50 16.06
C ASP A 59 2.66 4.18 15.44
N VAL A 60 3.01 3.24 16.32
CA VAL A 60 3.54 1.92 15.96
C VAL A 60 2.62 1.09 15.06
N ARG A 61 1.34 1.41 14.99
CA ARG A 61 0.40 0.70 14.11
C ARG A 61 0.74 0.91 12.64
N TYR A 62 1.17 2.13 12.27
CA TYR A 62 1.63 2.41 10.90
C TYR A 62 2.92 1.67 10.57
N LEU A 63 3.90 1.67 11.50
CA LEU A 63 5.15 0.92 11.31
C LEU A 63 4.88 -0.57 11.11
N ARG A 64 3.99 -1.16 11.92
CA ARG A 64 3.61 -2.56 11.79
C ARG A 64 2.98 -2.87 10.43
N GLN A 65 2.07 -2.03 9.94
CA GLN A 65 1.45 -2.21 8.63
C GLN A 65 2.48 -2.08 7.50
N ALA A 66 3.38 -1.10 7.60
CA ALA A 66 4.47 -0.92 6.66
C ALA A 66 5.37 -2.17 6.60
N THR A 67 5.83 -2.67 7.76
CA THR A 67 6.63 -3.90 7.87
C THR A 67 5.92 -5.10 7.25
N GLN A 68 4.65 -5.32 7.57
CA GLN A 68 3.88 -6.44 7.00
C GLN A 68 3.74 -6.34 5.47
N THR A 69 3.57 -5.13 4.95
CA THR A 69 3.50 -4.88 3.50
C THR A 69 4.84 -5.18 2.83
N ALA A 70 5.95 -4.69 3.41
CA ALA A 70 7.30 -4.96 2.91
C ALA A 70 7.61 -6.47 2.90
N ASP A 71 7.35 -7.15 4.01
CA ASP A 71 7.56 -8.61 4.13
C ASP A 71 6.77 -9.39 3.10
N TYR A 72 5.50 -9.00 2.86
CA TYR A 72 4.67 -9.64 1.85
C TYR A 72 5.28 -9.48 0.45
N LEU A 73 5.66 -8.25 0.07
CA LEU A 73 6.22 -7.97 -1.25
C LEU A 73 7.56 -8.68 -1.44
N LEU A 74 8.47 -8.61 -0.48
CA LEU A 74 9.76 -9.28 -0.56
C LEU A 74 9.63 -10.81 -0.62
N ARG A 75 8.65 -11.39 0.07
CA ARG A 75 8.43 -12.83 0.07
C ARG A 75 7.73 -13.35 -1.18
N HIS A 76 6.76 -12.60 -1.71
CA HIS A 76 5.87 -13.09 -2.78
C HIS A 76 6.10 -12.45 -4.13
N HIS A 77 6.68 -11.24 -4.18
CA HIS A 77 6.92 -10.53 -5.44
C HIS A 77 8.39 -10.53 -5.85
N ALA A 78 9.34 -10.69 -4.91
CA ALA A 78 10.76 -10.81 -5.28
C ALA A 78 11.08 -12.24 -5.75
N LYS A 79 11.84 -12.32 -6.86
CA LYS A 79 12.38 -13.56 -7.41
C LYS A 79 13.80 -13.80 -6.88
N PRO A 80 14.27 -15.05 -6.85
CA PRO A 80 15.62 -15.36 -6.38
C PRO A 80 16.75 -14.68 -7.17
N ASP A 81 16.48 -14.29 -8.41
CA ASP A 81 17.44 -13.61 -9.30
C ASP A 81 17.40 -12.07 -9.19
N GLY A 82 16.68 -11.53 -8.21
CA GLY A 82 16.54 -10.08 -7.97
C GLY A 82 15.46 -9.39 -8.81
N ARG A 83 14.80 -10.12 -9.72
CA ARG A 83 13.66 -9.57 -10.46
C ARG A 83 12.42 -9.52 -9.59
N LEU A 84 11.49 -8.63 -9.95
CA LEU A 84 10.20 -8.51 -9.31
C LEU A 84 9.06 -9.00 -10.21
N PHE A 85 7.99 -9.42 -9.59
CA PHE A 85 6.67 -9.51 -10.21
C PHE A 85 5.94 -8.17 -10.04
N ARG A 86 5.18 -7.79 -11.09
CA ARG A 86 4.35 -6.58 -11.06
C ARG A 86 3.15 -6.72 -10.13
N THR A 87 2.50 -7.89 -10.15
CA THR A 87 1.23 -8.06 -9.45
C THR A 87 1.06 -9.46 -8.91
N SER A 88 0.23 -9.59 -7.89
CA SER A 88 -0.28 -10.88 -7.44
C SER A 88 -1.79 -10.84 -7.25
N ARG A 89 -2.43 -12.00 -7.38
CA ARG A 89 -3.83 -12.24 -7.08
C ARG A 89 -4.00 -13.63 -6.49
N ALA A 90 -4.81 -13.76 -5.44
CA ALA A 90 -5.04 -15.03 -4.75
C ALA A 90 -3.72 -15.77 -4.38
N GLY A 91 -2.71 -15.04 -3.92
CA GLY A 91 -1.39 -15.56 -3.52
C GLY A 91 -0.48 -15.97 -4.68
N ARG A 92 -0.85 -15.72 -5.95
CA ARG A 92 -0.02 -16.04 -7.13
C ARG A 92 0.50 -14.76 -7.76
N ALA A 93 1.82 -14.57 -7.71
CA ALA A 93 2.48 -13.46 -8.38
C ALA A 93 2.66 -13.78 -9.89
N HIS A 94 2.52 -12.76 -10.73
CA HIS A 94 2.64 -12.87 -12.18
C HIS A 94 2.96 -11.52 -12.83
N LEU A 95 3.32 -11.53 -14.09
CA LEU A 95 3.85 -10.43 -14.87
C LEU A 95 5.19 -9.91 -14.34
N ASP A 96 6.11 -9.68 -15.24
CA ASP A 96 7.39 -9.05 -14.88
C ASP A 96 7.16 -7.58 -14.53
N ALA A 97 7.85 -7.12 -13.51
CA ALA A 97 7.75 -5.77 -13.00
C ALA A 97 8.33 -4.75 -13.99
N TYR A 98 7.81 -3.53 -13.94
CA TYR A 98 8.32 -2.38 -14.67
C TYR A 98 9.26 -1.55 -13.78
N LEU A 99 9.94 -0.58 -14.36
CA LEU A 99 10.84 0.32 -13.64
C LEU A 99 10.18 0.93 -12.38
N GLU A 100 8.94 1.37 -12.50
CA GLU A 100 8.19 1.96 -11.40
C GLU A 100 7.99 1.03 -10.20
N ASP A 101 7.86 -0.28 -10.45
CA ASP A 101 7.67 -1.27 -9.39
C ASP A 101 8.94 -1.41 -8.53
N TYR A 102 10.11 -1.38 -9.16
CA TYR A 102 11.40 -1.38 -8.46
C TYR A 102 11.64 -0.05 -7.73
N ALA A 103 11.41 1.08 -8.40
CA ALA A 103 11.70 2.39 -7.85
C ALA A 103 10.87 2.66 -6.59
N TYR A 104 9.54 2.49 -6.66
CA TYR A 104 8.69 2.76 -5.50
C TYR A 104 8.84 1.73 -4.38
N LEU A 105 9.14 0.46 -4.71
CA LEU A 105 9.42 -0.50 -3.64
C LEU A 105 10.76 -0.18 -2.96
N ALA A 106 11.81 0.14 -3.70
CA ALA A 106 13.11 0.50 -3.12
C ALA A 106 12.99 1.76 -2.23
N GLU A 107 12.29 2.80 -2.71
CA GLU A 107 12.01 4.02 -1.94
C GLU A 107 11.29 3.69 -0.63
N GLY A 108 10.17 2.95 -0.70
CA GLY A 108 9.40 2.57 0.48
C GLY A 108 10.20 1.74 1.49
N LEU A 109 11.13 0.88 1.03
CA LEU A 109 12.00 0.11 1.91
C LEU A 109 13.04 0.98 2.62
N VAL A 110 13.57 2.02 1.95
CA VAL A 110 14.45 3.04 2.58
C VAL A 110 13.67 3.81 3.65
N ASP A 111 12.48 4.30 3.32
CA ASP A 111 11.63 5.04 4.26
C ASP A 111 11.27 4.18 5.48
N LEU A 112 11.02 2.88 5.25
CA LEU A 112 10.73 1.94 6.32
C LEU A 112 11.93 1.77 7.27
N TYR A 113 13.14 1.63 6.72
CA TYR A 113 14.37 1.61 7.52
C TYR A 113 14.54 2.89 8.32
N GLU A 114 14.36 4.06 7.71
CA GLU A 114 14.43 5.36 8.39
C GLU A 114 13.36 5.54 9.47
N ALA A 115 12.22 4.87 9.34
CA ALA A 115 11.18 4.84 10.37
C ALA A 115 11.53 3.94 11.57
N GLY A 116 12.71 3.34 11.59
CA GLY A 116 13.23 2.53 12.69
C GLY A 116 13.01 1.02 12.54
N ALA A 117 12.76 0.55 11.30
CA ALA A 117 12.71 -0.87 11.00
C ALA A 117 14.12 -1.50 10.84
N ASP A 118 14.18 -2.80 10.65
CA ASP A 118 15.41 -3.57 10.55
C ASP A 118 16.26 -3.19 9.32
N GLU A 119 17.58 -3.26 9.44
CA GLU A 119 18.55 -2.93 8.39
C GLU A 119 18.39 -3.82 7.14
N SER A 120 17.80 -4.99 7.26
CA SER A 120 17.52 -5.88 6.13
C SER A 120 16.69 -5.23 5.02
N TYR A 121 15.81 -4.27 5.36
CA TYR A 121 15.03 -3.52 4.38
C TYR A 121 15.90 -2.57 3.54
N LEU A 122 16.92 -1.94 4.16
CA LEU A 122 17.89 -1.12 3.43
C LEU A 122 18.72 -1.99 2.46
N HIS A 123 19.15 -3.18 2.90
CA HIS A 123 19.84 -4.12 2.04
C HIS A 123 18.96 -4.59 0.88
N ALA A 124 17.68 -4.86 1.12
CA ALA A 124 16.74 -5.22 0.05
C ALA A 124 16.57 -4.08 -0.96
N ALA A 125 16.46 -2.84 -0.49
CA ALA A 125 16.39 -1.65 -1.35
C ALA A 125 17.63 -1.52 -2.24
N ALA A 126 18.82 -1.70 -1.67
CA ALA A 126 20.08 -1.66 -2.41
C ALA A 126 20.14 -2.74 -3.51
N GLN A 127 19.69 -3.98 -3.22
CA GLN A 127 19.62 -5.05 -4.22
C GLN A 127 18.69 -4.71 -5.38
N LEU A 128 17.54 -4.08 -5.11
CA LEU A 128 16.61 -3.63 -6.15
C LEU A 128 17.23 -2.52 -7.02
N ALA A 129 17.92 -1.57 -6.41
CA ALA A 129 18.63 -0.51 -7.11
C ALA A 129 19.76 -1.05 -8.00
N ASP A 130 20.56 -2.00 -7.49
CA ASP A 130 21.61 -2.67 -8.26
C ASP A 130 21.03 -3.44 -9.46
N HIS A 131 19.86 -4.05 -9.30
CA HIS A 131 19.20 -4.71 -10.42
C HIS A 131 18.80 -3.73 -11.52
N LEU A 132 18.28 -2.56 -11.16
CA LEU A 132 17.92 -1.51 -12.12
C LEU A 132 19.13 -0.97 -12.88
N THR A 133 20.25 -0.73 -12.21
CA THR A 133 21.47 -0.21 -12.86
C THR A 133 22.02 -1.18 -13.89
N ARG A 134 21.94 -2.47 -13.63
CA ARG A 134 22.36 -3.51 -14.59
C ARG A 134 21.43 -3.57 -15.81
N TRP A 135 20.15 -3.28 -15.65
CA TRP A 135 19.17 -3.29 -16.76
C TRP A 135 19.41 -2.17 -17.76
N GLN A 136 19.93 -1.03 -17.32
CA GLN A 136 20.26 0.10 -18.20
C GLN A 136 21.48 -0.17 -19.12
N HIS A 137 22.24 -1.23 -18.87
CA HIS A 137 23.42 -1.61 -19.61
C HIS A 137 23.21 -2.84 -20.53
N LEU A 138 21.97 -3.29 -20.70
CA LEU A 138 21.67 -4.30 -21.73
C LEU A 138 21.56 -3.59 -23.10
N PRO A 139 22.25 -4.11 -24.16
CA PRO A 139 22.31 -3.51 -25.48
C PRO A 139 20.94 -3.46 -26.17
#